data_9203d8d7ec87a0594cd818d6bd84cae7
#
_entry.id   9203d8d7ec87a0594cd818d6bd84cae7
#
_cell.length_a   1.000
_cell.length_b   1.000
_cell.length_c   1.000
_cell.angle_alpha   90.00
_cell.angle_beta   90.00
_cell.angle_gamma   90.00
#
_symmetry.space_group_name_H-M   'P 1'
#
loop_
_entity.id
_entity.type
_entity.pdbx_description
1 polymer ?
#
loop_
_entity_poly.entity_id
_entity_poly.type
_entity_poly.pdbx_seq_one_letter_code
_entity_poly.pdbx_strand_id
1 'polypeptide(L)'
;YILNTGVSTMRPLRASAEMLAKDGILMTFTDVFEVDEKIDPNLLKQARGTHADEAETSMMLYMYPKRVNMRLAVKADTSPDDPGPLTRKKGAPGVFTPSGVWGDATLATREKGKVLVEETVKTILKDIAETRAASLPVVH
;
A
#
# COMPACT_ATOMS: atom_id res chain seq x y z
N TYR A 1 7.67 -8.58 -13.87
CA TYR A 1 6.66 -8.19 -12.87
C TYR A 1 7.33 -7.73 -11.58
N ILE A 2 6.88 -6.60 -11.03
CA ILE A 2 7.37 -6.04 -9.77
C ILE A 2 6.28 -6.15 -8.70
N LEU A 3 6.56 -6.88 -7.62
CA LEU A 3 5.72 -6.88 -6.43
C LEU A 3 5.89 -5.54 -5.70
N ASN A 4 4.96 -4.63 -5.97
CA ASN A 4 4.93 -3.33 -5.31
C ASN A 4 3.99 -3.37 -4.11
N THR A 5 4.44 -2.80 -2.99
CA THR A 5 3.66 -2.69 -1.75
C THR A 5 3.59 -1.25 -1.23
N GLY A 6 4.04 -0.28 -2.04
CA GLY A 6 4.14 1.12 -1.60
C GLY A 6 3.41 2.09 -2.51
N VAL A 7 2.61 2.97 -1.94
CA VAL A 7 1.92 4.05 -2.65
C VAL A 7 2.93 5.00 -3.30
N SER A 8 4.00 5.37 -2.59
CA SER A 8 5.01 6.32 -3.07
C SER A 8 5.79 5.85 -4.30
N THR A 9 5.84 4.54 -4.54
CA THR A 9 6.52 3.93 -5.69
C THR A 9 5.66 3.84 -6.95
N MET A 10 4.36 4.07 -6.87
CA MET A 10 3.44 3.96 -7.99
C MET A 10 3.81 4.88 -9.17
N ARG A 11 4.07 6.15 -8.88
CA ARG A 11 4.41 7.13 -9.93
C ARG A 11 5.71 6.79 -10.67
N PRO A 12 6.85 6.52 -9.99
CA PRO A 12 8.07 6.12 -10.69
C PRO A 12 7.94 4.78 -11.42
N LEU A 13 7.19 3.80 -10.90
CA LEU A 13 6.97 2.53 -11.61
C LEU A 13 6.19 2.72 -12.90
N ARG A 14 5.13 3.53 -12.92
CA ARG A 14 4.39 3.85 -14.15
C ARG A 14 5.29 4.50 -15.20
N ALA A 15 6.07 5.52 -14.80
CA ALA A 15 7.00 6.17 -15.70
C ALA A 15 8.08 5.21 -16.25
N SER A 16 8.59 4.31 -15.40
CA SER A 16 9.57 3.31 -15.82
C SER A 16 8.98 2.30 -16.80
N ALA A 17 7.72 1.85 -16.58
CA ALA A 17 7.03 0.94 -17.50
C ALA A 17 6.85 1.58 -18.89
N GLU A 18 6.46 2.85 -18.95
CA GLU A 18 6.33 3.60 -20.20
C GLU A 18 7.67 3.76 -20.93
N MET A 19 8.76 3.98 -20.20
CA MET A 19 10.10 4.08 -20.80
C MET A 19 10.56 2.74 -21.35
N LEU A 20 10.44 1.66 -20.60
CA LEU A 20 10.84 0.32 -20.99
C LEU A 20 10.02 -0.21 -22.17
N ALA A 21 8.74 0.16 -22.26
CA ALA A 21 7.89 -0.23 -23.37
C ALA A 21 8.44 0.27 -24.73
N LYS A 22 9.11 1.42 -24.77
CA LYS A 22 9.75 1.94 -26.01
C LYS A 22 10.87 1.05 -26.51
N ASP A 23 11.48 0.31 -25.59
CA ASP A 23 12.55 -0.66 -25.89
C ASP A 23 12.00 -2.10 -26.05
N GLY A 24 10.67 -2.25 -26.16
CA GLY A 24 10.02 -3.56 -26.31
C GLY A 24 9.99 -4.40 -25.03
N ILE A 25 10.26 -3.79 -23.88
CA ILE A 25 10.26 -4.48 -22.58
C ILE A 25 8.92 -4.27 -21.89
N LEU A 26 8.21 -5.37 -21.62
CA LEU A 26 7.00 -5.35 -20.80
C LEU A 26 7.37 -5.33 -19.31
N MET A 27 7.08 -4.24 -18.62
CA MET A 27 7.16 -4.16 -17.17
C MET A 27 5.76 -3.93 -16.58
N THR A 28 5.34 -4.83 -15.71
CA THR A 28 4.09 -4.72 -14.94
C THR A 28 4.40 -4.73 -13.45
N PHE A 29 3.45 -4.31 -12.63
CA PHE A 29 3.63 -4.25 -11.17
C PHE A 29 2.27 -4.27 -10.46
N THR A 30 2.28 -4.67 -9.19
CA THR A 30 1.07 -4.57 -8.35
C THR A 30 0.65 -3.11 -8.21
N ASP A 31 -0.57 -2.79 -8.65
CA ASP A 31 -1.20 -1.49 -8.36
C ASP A 31 -1.91 -1.58 -7.01
N VAL A 32 -1.34 -0.93 -6.01
CA VAL A 32 -1.90 -0.96 -4.65
C VAL A 32 -3.28 -0.33 -4.57
N PHE A 33 -3.61 0.62 -5.43
CA PHE A 33 -4.93 1.22 -5.49
C PHE A 33 -5.98 0.25 -6.05
N GLU A 34 -5.59 -0.57 -7.06
CA GLU A 34 -6.47 -1.61 -7.59
C GLU A 34 -6.76 -2.70 -6.55
N VAL A 35 -5.81 -2.98 -5.67
CA VAL A 35 -6.05 -3.88 -4.53
C VAL A 35 -7.08 -3.28 -3.58
N ASP A 36 -6.91 -2.00 -3.23
CA ASP A 36 -7.80 -1.30 -2.30
C ASP A 36 -9.24 -1.23 -2.81
N GLU A 37 -9.44 -1.03 -4.12
CA GLU A 37 -10.77 -1.02 -4.74
C GLU A 37 -11.55 -2.34 -4.61
N LYS A 38 -10.85 -3.47 -4.42
CA LYS A 38 -11.45 -4.79 -4.26
C LYS A 38 -11.82 -5.14 -2.81
N ILE A 39 -11.39 -4.30 -1.88
CA ILE A 39 -11.66 -4.50 -0.47
C ILE A 39 -13.01 -3.88 -0.10
N ASP A 40 -13.78 -4.58 0.73
CA ASP A 40 -15.02 -4.02 1.28
C ASP A 40 -14.73 -2.65 1.93
N PRO A 41 -15.36 -1.57 1.46
CA PRO A 41 -15.12 -0.23 2.00
C PRO A 41 -15.49 -0.11 3.48
N ASN A 42 -16.26 -1.06 4.02
CA ASN A 42 -16.62 -1.11 5.43
C ASN A 42 -15.64 -1.93 6.29
N LEU A 43 -14.64 -2.56 5.68
CA LEU A 43 -13.66 -3.38 6.42
C LEU A 43 -12.82 -2.52 7.37
N LEU A 44 -12.30 -1.40 6.88
CA LEU A 44 -11.51 -0.47 7.67
C LEU A 44 -12.42 0.58 8.31
N LYS A 45 -12.08 0.97 9.52
CA LYS A 45 -12.86 1.92 10.34
C LYS A 45 -12.15 3.25 10.56
N GLN A 46 -10.87 3.33 10.24
CA GLN A 46 -10.16 4.60 10.29
C GLN A 46 -10.73 5.60 9.29
N ALA A 47 -10.76 6.87 9.67
CA ALA A 47 -11.24 7.93 8.79
C ALA A 47 -10.23 8.30 7.72
N ARG A 48 -8.94 8.14 8.02
CA ARG A 48 -7.80 8.54 7.17
C ARG A 48 -6.56 7.75 7.55
N GLY A 49 -5.60 7.76 6.65
CA GLY A 49 -4.29 7.20 6.86
C GLY A 49 -3.88 6.24 5.76
N THR A 50 -2.59 6.09 5.59
CA THR A 50 -2.00 5.17 4.62
C THR A 50 -0.63 4.66 5.07
N HIS A 51 -0.25 4.85 6.35
CA HIS A 51 1.08 4.42 6.79
C HIS A 51 1.11 3.92 8.22
N ALA A 52 1.54 2.70 8.41
CA ALA A 52 1.55 1.98 9.69
C ALA A 52 0.20 2.05 10.43
N ASP A 53 -0.83 2.10 9.67
CA ASP A 53 -2.22 2.39 10.03
C ASP A 53 -3.02 1.13 10.40
N GLU A 54 -4.33 1.23 10.38
CA GLU A 54 -5.24 0.10 10.61
C GLU A 54 -4.99 -1.05 9.64
N ALA A 55 -4.81 -0.77 8.34
CA ALA A 55 -4.64 -1.78 7.32
C ALA A 55 -3.29 -2.49 7.44
N GLU A 56 -2.20 -1.74 7.40
CA GLU A 56 -0.84 -2.31 7.45
C GLU A 56 -0.58 -3.03 8.78
N THR A 57 -1.05 -2.48 9.91
CA THR A 57 -0.94 -3.14 11.21
C THR A 57 -1.77 -4.43 11.25
N SER A 58 -2.96 -4.45 10.65
CA SER A 58 -3.78 -5.66 10.54
C SER A 58 -3.09 -6.75 9.73
N MET A 59 -2.50 -6.40 8.58
CA MET A 59 -1.74 -7.33 7.76
C MET A 59 -0.58 -7.94 8.54
N MET A 60 0.16 -7.13 9.29
CA MET A 60 1.24 -7.60 10.16
C MET A 60 0.73 -8.50 11.29
N LEU A 61 -0.41 -8.19 11.89
CA LEU A 61 -1.04 -9.06 12.90
C LEU A 61 -1.42 -10.44 12.33
N TYR A 62 -1.83 -10.50 11.08
CA TYR A 62 -2.14 -11.75 10.41
C TYR A 62 -0.90 -12.57 10.08
N MET A 63 0.10 -11.94 9.44
CA MET A 63 1.28 -12.62 8.94
C MET A 63 2.32 -12.92 10.04
N TYR A 64 2.55 -11.95 10.93
CA TYR A 64 3.62 -11.99 11.93
C TYR A 64 3.16 -11.51 13.32
N PRO A 65 2.15 -12.12 13.94
CA PRO A 65 1.54 -11.61 15.18
C PRO A 65 2.54 -11.42 16.33
N LYS A 66 3.59 -12.24 16.38
CA LYS A 66 4.65 -12.13 17.42
C LYS A 66 5.57 -10.92 17.22
N ARG A 67 5.50 -10.25 16.06
CA ARG A 67 6.28 -9.04 15.74
C ARG A 67 5.51 -7.75 16.00
N VAL A 68 4.22 -7.84 16.33
CA VAL A 68 3.36 -6.69 16.59
C VAL A 68 3.08 -6.56 18.07
N ASN A 69 3.33 -5.37 18.61
CA ASN A 69 2.98 -5.05 20.00
C ASN A 69 1.87 -3.99 20.00
N MET A 70 0.62 -4.44 20.07
CA MET A 70 -0.55 -3.56 20.06
C MET A 70 -0.63 -2.57 21.23
N ARG A 71 0.16 -2.77 22.32
CA ARG A 71 0.25 -1.78 23.40
C ARG A 71 0.92 -0.47 22.95
N LEU A 72 1.67 -0.53 21.85
CA LEU A 72 2.36 0.62 21.25
C LEU A 72 1.56 1.24 20.09
N ALA A 73 0.42 0.65 19.73
CA ALA A 73 -0.43 1.19 18.67
C ALA A 73 -0.97 2.56 19.07
N VAL A 74 -0.94 3.47 18.11
CA VAL A 74 -1.40 4.85 18.31
C VAL A 74 -2.35 5.25 17.18
N LYS A 75 -3.19 6.24 17.49
CA LYS A 75 -3.97 6.98 16.50
C LYS A 75 -3.22 8.26 16.15
N ALA A 76 -2.95 8.48 14.88
CA ALA A 76 -2.25 9.66 14.36
C ALA A 76 -2.81 10.06 12.99
N ASP A 77 -4.08 10.47 12.98
CA ASP A 77 -4.84 10.87 11.79
C ASP A 77 -5.17 12.38 11.76
N THR A 78 -4.34 13.18 12.42
CA THR A 78 -4.63 14.58 12.75
C THR A 78 -4.47 15.57 11.58
N SER A 79 -3.96 15.15 10.45
CA SER A 79 -3.88 16.04 9.29
C SER A 79 -5.17 16.00 8.49
N PRO A 80 -5.89 17.12 8.32
CA PRO A 80 -7.15 17.15 7.56
C PRO A 80 -6.94 16.97 6.05
N ASP A 81 -5.82 17.48 5.53
CA ASP A 81 -5.48 17.41 4.11
C ASP A 81 -4.07 16.85 3.98
N ASP A 82 -3.83 15.96 3.00
CA ASP A 82 -2.50 15.41 2.77
C ASP A 82 -1.59 16.44 2.07
N PRO A 83 -0.78 17.18 2.83
CA PRO A 83 0.08 18.20 2.27
C PRO A 83 1.41 17.66 1.72
N GLY A 84 1.59 16.35 1.65
CA GLY A 84 2.82 15.77 1.15
C GLY A 84 3.40 14.61 1.98
N PRO A 85 4.72 14.37 1.93
CA PRO A 85 5.36 13.21 2.53
C PRO A 85 5.27 13.21 4.06
N LEU A 86 5.33 12.01 4.65
CA LEU A 86 5.45 11.87 6.10
C LEU A 86 6.79 12.41 6.60
N THR A 87 6.76 13.12 7.72
CA THR A 87 7.97 13.67 8.34
C THR A 87 7.93 13.57 9.85
N ARG A 88 9.10 13.31 10.45
CA ARG A 88 9.31 13.40 11.91
C ARG A 88 9.83 14.76 12.35
N LYS A 89 10.14 15.65 11.39
CA LYS A 89 10.67 16.97 11.67
C LYS A 89 9.51 17.97 11.78
N LYS A 90 9.24 18.46 12.98
CA LYS A 90 8.23 19.48 13.23
C LYS A 90 8.52 20.75 12.39
N GLY A 91 7.49 21.24 11.69
CA GLY A 91 7.57 22.42 10.84
C GLY A 91 8.20 22.18 9.46
N ALA A 92 8.62 20.97 9.12
CA ALA A 92 8.98 20.64 7.74
C ALA A 92 7.72 20.48 6.88
N PRO A 93 7.82 20.69 5.54
CA PRO A 93 6.73 20.37 4.64
C PRO A 93 6.33 18.90 4.74
N GLY A 94 5.01 18.64 4.72
CA GLY A 94 4.46 17.29 4.79
C GLY A 94 3.64 17.03 6.04
N VAL A 95 3.22 15.78 6.21
CA VAL A 95 2.46 15.32 7.37
C VAL A 95 3.41 15.02 8.53
N PHE A 96 3.35 15.82 9.59
CA PHE A 96 4.16 15.57 10.78
C PHE A 96 3.61 14.42 11.60
N THR A 97 4.39 13.35 11.71
CA THR A 97 4.09 12.24 12.60
C THR A 97 5.33 11.80 13.38
N PRO A 98 5.40 12.10 14.68
CA PRO A 98 6.56 11.71 15.51
C PRO A 98 6.65 10.20 15.73
N SER A 99 5.51 9.50 15.69
CA SER A 99 5.44 8.02 15.81
C SER A 99 5.80 7.29 14.51
N GLY A 100 5.68 7.96 13.37
CA GLY A 100 5.73 7.33 12.05
C GLY A 100 4.39 6.76 11.58
N VAL A 101 3.36 6.75 12.44
CA VAL A 101 2.00 6.32 12.06
C VAL A 101 1.27 7.48 11.41
N TRP A 102 0.55 7.19 10.33
CA TRP A 102 -0.47 8.07 9.81
C TRP A 102 -1.74 7.27 9.53
N GLY A 103 -2.69 7.37 10.44
CA GLY A 103 -3.93 6.62 10.50
C GLY A 103 -4.24 6.18 11.93
N ASP A 104 -4.97 5.09 12.09
CA ASP A 104 -5.36 4.55 13.38
C ASP A 104 -4.98 3.08 13.56
N ALA A 105 -3.74 2.82 13.96
CA ALA A 105 -3.25 1.47 14.21
C ALA A 105 -4.00 0.75 15.35
N THR A 106 -4.71 1.49 16.22
CA THR A 106 -5.45 0.91 17.36
C THR A 106 -6.67 0.09 16.94
N LEU A 107 -7.17 0.33 15.71
CA LEU A 107 -8.31 -0.36 15.13
C LEU A 107 -7.93 -1.67 14.41
N ALA A 108 -6.63 -1.96 14.35
CA ALA A 108 -6.13 -3.13 13.64
C ALA A 108 -6.57 -4.45 14.30
N THR A 109 -6.95 -5.41 13.46
CA THR A 109 -7.25 -6.77 13.90
C THR A 109 -6.66 -7.81 12.94
N ARG A 110 -6.43 -9.00 13.47
CA ARG A 110 -5.91 -10.13 12.68
C ARG A 110 -6.90 -10.56 11.58
N GLU A 111 -8.19 -10.45 11.85
CA GLU A 111 -9.28 -10.82 10.92
C GLU A 111 -9.29 -9.89 9.70
N LYS A 112 -9.16 -8.58 9.92
CA LYS A 112 -8.99 -7.59 8.85
C LYS A 112 -7.74 -7.90 8.03
N GLY A 113 -6.64 -8.16 8.72
CA GLY A 113 -5.37 -8.51 8.07
C GLY A 113 -5.47 -9.75 7.19
N LYS A 114 -6.24 -10.75 7.60
CA LYS A 114 -6.50 -11.94 6.78
C LYS A 114 -7.15 -11.54 5.45
N VAL A 115 -8.25 -10.78 5.50
CA VAL A 115 -8.96 -10.34 4.29
C VAL A 115 -8.04 -9.55 3.37
N LEU A 116 -7.32 -8.55 3.93
CA LEU A 116 -6.41 -7.70 3.18
C LEU A 116 -5.31 -8.52 2.46
N VAL A 117 -4.64 -9.41 3.18
CA VAL A 117 -3.56 -10.23 2.62
C VAL A 117 -4.09 -11.19 1.55
N GLU A 118 -5.23 -11.85 1.80
CA GLU A 118 -5.80 -12.80 0.86
C GLU A 118 -6.25 -12.11 -0.45
N GLU A 119 -6.87 -10.93 -0.39
CA GLU A 119 -7.23 -10.17 -1.59
C GLU A 119 -5.99 -9.63 -2.33
N THR A 120 -4.98 -9.17 -1.59
CA THR A 120 -3.69 -8.78 -2.19
C THR A 120 -3.05 -9.94 -2.94
N VAL A 121 -2.99 -11.13 -2.34
CA VAL A 121 -2.42 -12.32 -2.98
C VAL A 121 -3.20 -12.71 -4.23
N LYS A 122 -4.53 -12.69 -4.19
CA LYS A 122 -5.37 -12.97 -5.37
C LYS A 122 -5.08 -11.99 -6.52
N THR A 123 -4.96 -10.70 -6.20
CA THR A 123 -4.64 -9.68 -7.21
C THR A 123 -3.26 -9.91 -7.81
N ILE A 124 -2.25 -10.15 -6.99
CA ILE A 124 -0.89 -10.47 -7.46
C ILE A 124 -0.87 -11.68 -8.40
N LEU A 125 -1.56 -12.76 -8.04
CA LEU A 125 -1.62 -13.97 -8.87
C LEU A 125 -2.30 -13.71 -10.21
N LYS A 126 -3.37 -12.90 -10.22
CA LYS A 126 -4.06 -12.46 -11.43
C LYS A 126 -3.10 -11.64 -12.30
N ASP A 127 -2.45 -10.62 -11.75
CA ASP A 127 -1.53 -9.73 -12.47
C ASP A 127 -0.35 -10.51 -13.10
N ILE A 128 0.19 -11.48 -12.38
CA ILE A 128 1.25 -12.36 -12.90
C ILE A 128 0.73 -13.18 -14.07
N ALA A 129 -0.48 -13.74 -13.97
CA ALA A 129 -1.08 -14.52 -15.06
C ALA A 129 -1.33 -13.66 -16.29
N GLU A 130 -1.87 -12.47 -16.12
CA GLU A 130 -2.08 -11.48 -17.19
C GLU A 130 -0.76 -11.04 -17.83
N THR A 131 0.26 -10.74 -17.03
CA THR A 131 1.60 -10.40 -17.52
C THR A 131 2.19 -11.51 -18.40
N ARG A 132 2.01 -12.77 -17.99
CA ARG A 132 2.52 -13.94 -18.77
C ARG A 132 1.76 -14.15 -20.08
N ALA A 133 0.51 -13.73 -20.14
CA ALA A 133 -0.34 -13.84 -21.34
C ALA A 133 -0.24 -12.62 -22.26
N ALA A 134 0.29 -11.51 -21.77
CA ALA A 134 0.37 -10.26 -22.52
C ALA A 134 1.39 -10.32 -23.67
N SER A 135 1.08 -9.61 -24.75
CA SER A 135 2.03 -9.36 -25.83
C SER A 135 3.12 -8.37 -25.39
N LEU A 136 4.33 -8.54 -25.90
CA LEU A 136 5.38 -7.55 -25.68
C LEU A 136 5.05 -6.24 -26.38
N PRO A 137 5.48 -5.10 -25.82
CA PRO A 137 5.32 -3.79 -26.47
C PRO A 137 6.02 -3.77 -27.84
N VAL A 138 5.40 -3.07 -28.80
CA VAL A 138 5.99 -2.89 -30.12
C VAL A 138 7.00 -1.75 -30.06
N VAL A 139 8.22 -2.00 -30.54
CA VAL A 139 9.25 -0.97 -30.67
C VAL A 139 8.92 -0.10 -31.89
N HIS A 140 8.88 1.22 -31.71
CA HIS A 140 8.55 2.21 -32.74
C HIS A 140 9.78 3.05 -33.11
#